data_fd5ec41261df8315bb41afa58a576a05
#
_entry.id   fd5ec41261df8315bb41afa58a576a05
#
_cell.length_a   1.000
_cell.length_b   1.000
_cell.length_c   1.000
_cell.angle_alpha   90.00
_cell.angle_beta   90.00
_cell.angle_gamma   90.00
#
_symmetry.space_group_name_H-M   'P 1'
#
loop_
_entity.id
_entity.type
_entity.pdbx_description
1 polymer ?
#
loop_
_entity_poly.entity_id
_entity_poly.type
_entity_poly.pdbx_seq_one_letter_code
_entity_poly.pdbx_strand_id
1 'polypeptide(L)'
;MQHNAKVFAPIIALGAAISLMAGGFALQIGKPSANPEAQAKNALLVVRGYACAAPEKTTVSTVAEGVVDGKRESIPLKLIPLSGESTYALTRQWPAEGKWVITLVEANPRFQSQPSAIVKVDGNSVDWAGITRLPRPPSAQEVEVALNTAALASKL
;
A
#
# COMPACT_ATOMS: atom_id res chain seq x y z
N MET A 1 -4.78 -56.09 -19.93
CA MET A 1 -3.98 -55.32 -18.95
C MET A 1 -4.26 -53.85 -19.19
N GLN A 2 -5.10 -53.24 -18.36
CA GLN A 2 -5.44 -51.82 -18.45
C GLN A 2 -4.55 -51.05 -17.47
N HIS A 3 -3.74 -50.13 -17.96
CA HIS A 3 -2.92 -49.26 -17.14
C HIS A 3 -3.68 -47.96 -16.90
N ASN A 4 -4.22 -47.78 -15.69
CA ASN A 4 -4.80 -46.53 -15.23
C ASN A 4 -3.68 -45.55 -14.86
N ALA A 5 -3.44 -44.56 -15.73
CA ALA A 5 -2.61 -43.42 -15.42
C ALA A 5 -3.41 -42.45 -14.53
N LYS A 6 -3.02 -42.33 -13.24
CA LYS A 6 -3.55 -41.32 -12.33
C LYS A 6 -2.86 -40.01 -12.63
N VAL A 7 -3.61 -39.06 -13.19
CA VAL A 7 -3.19 -37.68 -13.37
C VAL A 7 -3.30 -36.96 -12.02
N PHE A 8 -2.17 -36.65 -11.42
CA PHE A 8 -2.10 -35.74 -10.26
C PHE A 8 -2.14 -34.30 -10.77
N ALA A 9 -3.24 -33.62 -10.52
CA ALA A 9 -3.31 -32.18 -10.72
C ALA A 9 -2.66 -31.45 -9.54
N PRO A 10 -1.74 -30.49 -9.76
CA PRO A 10 -1.19 -29.71 -8.68
C PRO A 10 -2.24 -28.70 -8.19
N ILE A 11 -2.59 -28.79 -6.91
CA ILE A 11 -3.38 -27.76 -6.22
C ILE A 11 -2.48 -26.55 -6.02
N ILE A 12 -2.68 -25.51 -6.81
CA ILE A 12 -2.05 -24.20 -6.56
C ILE A 12 -2.79 -23.58 -5.38
N ALA A 13 -2.18 -23.63 -4.21
CA ALA A 13 -2.65 -22.91 -3.04
C ALA A 13 -2.41 -21.40 -3.27
N LEU A 14 -3.47 -20.70 -3.66
CA LEU A 14 -3.49 -19.24 -3.67
C LEU A 14 -3.50 -18.77 -2.22
N GLY A 15 -2.34 -18.39 -1.71
CA GLY A 15 -2.19 -17.75 -0.40
C GLY A 15 -2.85 -16.39 -0.38
N ALA A 16 -4.15 -16.32 -0.15
CA ALA A 16 -4.85 -15.09 0.18
C ALA A 16 -4.49 -14.73 1.63
N ALA A 17 -3.69 -13.66 1.81
CA ALA A 17 -3.52 -13.04 3.11
C ALA A 17 -4.85 -12.41 3.52
N ILE A 18 -5.68 -13.17 4.24
CA ILE A 18 -6.93 -12.69 4.81
C ILE A 18 -6.54 -11.82 6.01
N SER A 19 -6.57 -10.50 5.81
CA SER A 19 -6.56 -9.56 6.93
C SER A 19 -7.93 -9.65 7.62
N LEU A 20 -8.00 -10.36 8.75
CA LEU A 20 -9.15 -10.36 9.64
C LEU A 20 -9.27 -8.95 10.27
N MET A 21 -9.91 -8.04 9.56
CA MET A 21 -10.42 -6.79 10.11
C MET A 21 -11.91 -7.00 10.40
N ALA A 22 -12.25 -7.04 11.67
CA ALA A 22 -13.64 -7.05 12.11
C ALA A 22 -14.30 -5.72 11.71
N GLY A 23 -15.22 -5.78 10.75
CA GLY A 23 -15.99 -4.63 10.29
C GLY A 23 -15.55 -4.16 8.89
N GLY A 24 -16.35 -4.35 7.89
CA GLY A 24 -16.22 -4.07 6.45
C GLY A 24 -15.65 -2.71 6.00
N PHE A 25 -14.55 -2.26 6.61
CA PHE A 25 -13.82 -1.04 6.27
C PHE A 25 -12.32 -1.29 6.44
N ALA A 26 -11.56 -1.27 5.34
CA ALA A 26 -10.15 -1.66 5.34
C ALA A 26 -9.36 -1.08 4.16
N LEU A 27 -8.17 -0.56 4.45
CA LEU A 27 -7.20 -0.16 3.45
C LEU A 27 -6.39 -1.38 2.98
N GLN A 28 -6.48 -1.68 1.70
CA GLN A 28 -5.75 -2.76 1.05
C GLN A 28 -4.59 -2.20 0.21
N ILE A 29 -3.43 -2.82 0.32
CA ILE A 29 -2.23 -2.43 -0.45
C ILE A 29 -1.71 -3.69 -1.15
N GLY A 30 -1.52 -3.59 -2.45
CA GLY A 30 -1.10 -4.68 -3.31
C GLY A 30 0.05 -4.34 -4.24
N LYS A 31 0.71 -5.38 -4.73
CA LYS A 31 1.77 -5.25 -5.74
C LYS A 31 1.17 -4.94 -7.10
N PRO A 32 1.81 -4.07 -7.92
CA PRO A 32 1.34 -3.78 -9.28
C PRO A 32 1.29 -5.02 -10.17
N SER A 33 2.14 -6.02 -9.90
CA SER A 33 2.18 -7.28 -10.66
C SER A 33 0.86 -8.05 -10.70
N ALA A 34 -0.03 -7.79 -9.75
CA ALA A 34 -1.37 -8.38 -9.70
C ALA A 34 -2.43 -7.57 -10.49
N ASN A 35 -2.05 -6.43 -11.09
CA ASN A 35 -2.96 -5.53 -11.81
C ASN A 35 -2.32 -5.01 -13.10
N PRO A 36 -2.72 -5.50 -14.29
CA PRO A 36 -2.13 -5.10 -15.57
C PRO A 36 -2.24 -3.60 -15.87
N GLU A 37 -3.34 -2.96 -15.44
CA GLU A 37 -3.54 -1.53 -15.62
C GLU A 37 -2.55 -0.71 -14.79
N ALA A 38 -2.28 -1.13 -13.55
CA ALA A 38 -1.28 -0.51 -12.69
C ALA A 38 0.15 -0.70 -13.24
N GLN A 39 0.45 -1.86 -13.81
CA GLN A 39 1.72 -2.11 -14.48
C GLN A 39 1.92 -1.17 -15.67
N ALA A 40 0.90 -1.01 -16.52
CA ALA A 40 0.95 -0.12 -17.67
C ALA A 40 1.18 1.35 -17.28
N LYS A 41 0.82 1.73 -16.05
CA LYS A 41 1.05 3.06 -15.48
C LYS A 41 2.38 3.18 -14.69
N ASN A 42 3.21 2.15 -14.69
CA ASN A 42 4.44 2.08 -13.88
C ASN A 42 4.20 2.36 -12.39
N ALA A 43 3.12 1.82 -11.86
CA ALA A 43 2.78 1.98 -10.46
C ALA A 43 3.82 1.30 -9.55
N LEU A 44 4.09 1.91 -8.39
CA LEU A 44 4.88 1.31 -7.32
C LEU A 44 4.03 0.40 -6.43
N LEU A 45 2.77 0.79 -6.23
CA LEU A 45 1.79 -0.01 -5.51
C LEU A 45 0.38 0.29 -6.00
N VAL A 46 -0.52 -0.63 -5.70
CA VAL A 46 -1.97 -0.45 -5.85
C VAL A 46 -2.56 -0.30 -4.46
N VAL A 47 -3.43 0.68 -4.31
CA VAL A 47 -4.20 0.87 -3.08
C VAL A 47 -5.69 0.77 -3.38
N ARG A 48 -6.43 0.13 -2.49
CA ARG A 48 -7.88 0.05 -2.55
C ARG A 48 -8.48 0.38 -1.19
N GLY A 49 -9.38 1.35 -1.16
CA GLY A 49 -10.26 1.58 -0.05
C GLY A 49 -11.47 0.65 -0.14
N TYR A 50 -11.72 -0.14 0.90
CA TYR A 50 -12.86 -1.04 0.97
C TYR A 50 -13.81 -0.64 2.08
N ALA A 51 -15.07 -0.37 1.74
CA ALA A 51 -16.14 -0.11 2.69
C ALA A 51 -17.39 -0.89 2.32
N CYS A 52 -17.98 -1.62 3.28
CA CYS A 52 -19.25 -2.32 3.08
C CYS A 52 -20.46 -1.38 3.09
N ALA A 53 -20.30 -0.13 3.56
CA ALA A 53 -21.36 0.89 3.59
C ALA A 53 -20.88 2.15 2.87
N ALA A 54 -21.68 2.65 1.93
CA ALA A 54 -21.38 3.81 1.09
C ALA A 54 -19.97 3.76 0.46
N PRO A 55 -19.63 2.69 -0.27
CA PRO A 55 -18.30 2.49 -0.83
C PRO A 55 -17.91 3.63 -1.78
N GLU A 56 -18.85 4.24 -2.47
CA GLU A 56 -18.67 5.37 -3.37
C GLU A 56 -18.20 6.66 -2.66
N LYS A 57 -18.31 6.71 -1.32
CA LYS A 57 -17.83 7.81 -0.48
C LYS A 57 -16.47 7.54 0.14
N THR A 58 -15.88 6.38 -0.17
CA THR A 58 -14.56 6.02 0.32
C THR A 58 -13.50 6.83 -0.42
N THR A 59 -12.63 7.48 0.33
CA THR A 59 -11.50 8.25 -0.19
C THR A 59 -10.19 7.71 0.37
N VAL A 60 -9.14 7.81 -0.40
CA VAL A 60 -7.78 7.53 0.07
C VAL A 60 -6.94 8.76 -0.18
N SER A 61 -6.32 9.27 0.87
CA SER A 61 -5.33 10.34 0.80
C SER A 61 -3.93 9.77 1.02
N THR A 62 -2.92 10.41 0.42
CA THR A 62 -1.55 9.93 0.52
C THR A 62 -0.56 11.09 0.49
N VAL A 63 0.49 10.96 1.32
CA VAL A 63 1.58 11.93 1.45
C VAL A 63 2.90 11.16 1.45
N ALA A 64 3.89 11.67 0.73
CA ALA A 64 5.28 11.26 0.89
C ALA A 64 5.97 12.19 1.90
N GLU A 65 6.57 11.58 2.91
CA GLU A 65 7.40 12.26 3.90
C GLU A 65 8.84 11.81 3.71
N GLY A 66 9.78 12.74 3.63
CA GLY A 66 11.16 12.40 3.34
C GLY A 66 12.19 13.33 3.97
N VAL A 67 13.45 12.93 3.86
CA VAL A 67 14.61 13.76 4.21
C VAL A 67 15.56 13.77 3.03
N VAL A 68 15.76 14.95 2.45
CA VAL A 68 16.68 15.21 1.33
C VAL A 68 17.71 16.23 1.81
N ASP A 69 18.99 15.93 1.71
CA ASP A 69 20.08 16.80 2.16
C ASP A 69 19.90 17.34 3.59
N GLY A 70 19.39 16.47 4.48
CA GLY A 70 19.12 16.80 5.87
C GLY A 70 17.87 17.66 6.11
N LYS A 71 17.11 18.00 5.09
CA LYS A 71 15.87 18.78 5.19
C LYS A 71 14.64 17.87 5.10
N ARG A 72 13.67 18.12 5.97
CA ARG A 72 12.38 17.44 5.93
C ARG A 72 11.54 17.99 4.79
N GLU A 73 10.95 17.08 4.03
CA GLU A 73 10.00 17.39 2.96
C GLU A 73 8.71 16.59 3.15
N SER A 74 7.60 17.21 2.77
CA SER A 74 6.27 16.59 2.80
C SER A 74 5.55 16.93 1.48
N ILE A 75 5.21 15.90 0.72
CA ILE A 75 4.66 16.04 -0.65
C ILE A 75 3.30 15.32 -0.69
N PRO A 76 2.19 16.05 -0.86
CA PRO A 76 0.91 15.42 -1.19
C PRO A 76 1.00 14.69 -2.52
N LEU A 77 0.57 13.43 -2.55
CA LEU A 77 0.66 12.59 -3.74
C LEU A 77 -0.70 12.45 -4.43
N LYS A 78 -0.68 12.30 -5.74
CA LYS A 78 -1.87 12.03 -6.53
C LYS A 78 -2.00 10.53 -6.77
N LEU A 79 -3.18 10.00 -6.47
CA LEU A 79 -3.56 8.64 -6.81
C LEU A 79 -4.19 8.63 -8.21
N ILE A 80 -3.80 7.67 -9.04
CA ILE A 80 -4.33 7.50 -10.40
C ILE A 80 -5.45 6.45 -10.32
N PRO A 81 -6.71 6.81 -10.64
CA PRO A 81 -7.80 5.84 -10.65
C PRO A 81 -7.53 4.66 -11.59
N LEU A 82 -7.86 3.48 -11.13
CA LEU A 82 -7.87 2.23 -11.90
C LEU A 82 -9.30 1.71 -12.04
N SER A 83 -9.46 0.74 -12.92
CA SER A 83 -10.71 -0.03 -12.99
C SER A 83 -10.95 -0.74 -11.64
N GLY A 84 -12.15 -0.58 -11.13
CA GLY A 84 -12.54 -1.08 -9.82
C GLY A 84 -12.84 0.04 -8.82
N GLU A 85 -13.78 -0.26 -7.93
CA GLU A 85 -14.25 0.68 -6.94
C GLU A 85 -13.13 1.05 -5.96
N SER A 86 -12.93 2.35 -5.74
CA SER A 86 -11.93 2.92 -4.82
C SER A 86 -10.53 2.33 -4.98
N THR A 87 -10.15 1.97 -6.22
CA THR A 87 -8.88 1.35 -6.56
C THR A 87 -7.99 2.32 -7.32
N TYR A 88 -6.74 2.45 -6.90
CA TYR A 88 -5.83 3.45 -7.42
C TYR A 88 -4.41 2.89 -7.58
N ALA A 89 -3.69 3.43 -8.55
CA ALA A 89 -2.25 3.28 -8.68
C ALA A 89 -1.52 4.45 -8.03
N LEU A 90 -0.45 4.16 -7.32
CA LEU A 90 0.51 5.15 -6.87
C LEU A 90 1.81 5.02 -7.66
N THR A 91 2.20 6.07 -8.34
CA THR A 91 3.48 6.22 -9.02
C THR A 91 4.42 7.08 -8.19
N ARG A 92 5.72 7.05 -8.48
CA ARG A 92 6.67 7.92 -7.79
C ARG A 92 6.47 9.38 -8.19
N GLN A 93 6.31 10.25 -7.21
CA GLN A 93 6.15 11.70 -7.36
C GLN A 93 7.07 12.49 -6.43
N TRP A 94 8.03 11.83 -5.80
CA TRP A 94 9.06 12.41 -4.93
C TRP A 94 10.44 12.28 -5.58
N PRO A 95 11.46 13.07 -5.15
CA PRO A 95 12.82 12.96 -5.63
C PRO A 95 13.38 11.55 -5.52
N ALA A 96 14.32 11.20 -6.42
CA ALA A 96 15.01 9.92 -6.36
C ALA A 96 15.96 9.84 -5.17
N GLU A 97 16.49 10.98 -4.79
CA GLU A 97 17.38 11.16 -3.65
C GLU A 97 16.60 11.20 -2.35
N GLY A 98 17.30 10.89 -1.26
CA GLY A 98 16.73 10.91 0.07
C GLY A 98 16.02 9.62 0.45
N LYS A 99 15.44 9.64 1.62
CA LYS A 99 14.69 8.53 2.21
C LYS A 99 13.26 8.94 2.39
N TRP A 100 12.36 8.05 1.98
CA TRP A 100 10.95 8.39 1.93
C TRP A 100 10.10 7.33 2.61
N VAL A 101 9.06 7.79 3.24
CA VAL A 101 7.92 6.96 3.65
C VAL A 101 6.65 7.53 3.05
N ILE A 102 5.73 6.66 2.69
CA ILE A 102 4.42 7.01 2.16
C ILE A 102 3.40 6.72 3.25
N THR A 103 2.60 7.70 3.59
CA THR A 103 1.42 7.50 4.42
C THR A 103 0.19 7.42 3.54
N LEU A 104 -0.65 6.44 3.80
CA LEU A 104 -1.93 6.22 3.14
C LEU A 104 -3.01 6.23 4.21
N VAL A 105 -4.05 7.03 4.05
CA VAL A 105 -5.17 7.12 4.99
C VAL A 105 -6.47 6.97 4.24
N GLU A 106 -7.28 6.00 4.65
CA GLU A 106 -8.61 5.78 4.14
C GLU A 106 -9.64 6.49 5.03
N ALA A 107 -10.61 7.12 4.41
CA ALA A 107 -11.73 7.75 5.09
C ALA A 107 -13.06 7.44 4.39
N ASN A 108 -14.11 7.27 5.18
CA ASN A 108 -15.47 7.13 4.72
C ASN A 108 -16.40 7.70 5.79
N PRO A 109 -17.37 8.59 5.45
CA PRO A 109 -18.19 9.28 6.44
C PRO A 109 -19.13 8.36 7.24
N ARG A 110 -19.27 7.08 6.84
CA ARG A 110 -20.06 6.09 7.58
C ARG A 110 -19.29 5.41 8.70
N PHE A 111 -17.96 5.61 8.75
CA PHE A 111 -17.08 5.00 9.75
C PHE A 111 -16.29 6.08 10.50
N GLN A 112 -16.10 5.87 11.80
CA GLN A 112 -15.29 6.79 12.63
C GLN A 112 -13.78 6.46 12.53
N SER A 113 -13.44 5.20 12.28
CA SER A 113 -12.06 4.79 12.08
C SER A 113 -11.54 5.28 10.72
N GLN A 114 -10.24 5.54 10.67
CA GLN A 114 -9.53 5.89 9.44
C GLN A 114 -8.32 4.96 9.28
N PRO A 115 -8.53 3.74 8.76
CA PRO A 115 -7.44 2.81 8.54
C PRO A 115 -6.32 3.45 7.72
N SER A 116 -5.10 3.19 8.10
CA SER A 116 -3.95 3.78 7.46
C SER A 116 -2.77 2.81 7.34
N ALA A 117 -1.79 3.20 6.55
CA ALA A 117 -0.54 2.49 6.45
C ALA A 117 0.64 3.44 6.28
N ILE A 118 1.80 3.01 6.79
CA ILE A 118 3.10 3.60 6.53
C ILE A 118 3.88 2.61 5.67
N VAL A 119 4.33 3.06 4.52
CA VAL A 119 5.09 2.27 3.54
C VAL A 119 6.45 2.91 3.33
N LYS A 120 7.53 2.19 3.64
CA LYS A 120 8.90 2.64 3.37
C LYS A 120 9.24 2.39 1.90
N VAL A 121 9.92 3.35 1.29
CA VAL A 121 10.34 3.27 -0.11
C VAL A 121 11.81 3.70 -0.25
N ASP A 122 12.52 3.02 -1.14
CA ASP A 122 13.88 3.34 -1.55
C ASP A 122 13.92 3.39 -3.09
N GLY A 123 14.07 4.58 -3.64
CA GLY A 123 13.91 4.81 -5.07
C GLY A 123 12.55 4.32 -5.59
N ASN A 124 12.56 3.24 -6.37
CA ASN A 124 11.37 2.56 -6.89
C ASN A 124 11.03 1.25 -6.15
N SER A 125 11.73 0.95 -5.06
CA SER A 125 11.50 -0.26 -4.28
C SER A 125 10.59 0.01 -3.09
N VAL A 126 9.63 -0.88 -2.87
CA VAL A 126 8.73 -0.87 -1.72
C VAL A 126 9.18 -1.94 -0.74
N ASP A 127 9.34 -1.57 0.52
CA ASP A 127 9.55 -2.54 1.62
C ASP A 127 8.21 -3.19 2.00
N TRP A 128 7.87 -4.25 1.27
CA TRP A 128 6.60 -4.96 1.44
C TRP A 128 6.47 -5.63 2.81
N ALA A 129 7.57 -6.10 3.38
CA ALA A 129 7.58 -6.76 4.68
C ALA A 129 7.44 -5.76 5.83
N GLY A 130 7.93 -4.53 5.64
CA GLY A 130 7.92 -3.47 6.63
C GLY A 130 6.70 -2.55 6.59
N ILE A 131 5.64 -2.90 5.86
CA ILE A 131 4.40 -2.11 5.83
C ILE A 131 3.74 -2.15 7.21
N THR A 132 3.63 -0.98 7.84
CA THR A 132 2.94 -0.80 9.12
C THR A 132 1.50 -0.40 8.87
N ARG A 133 0.53 -1.14 9.45
CA ARG A 133 -0.90 -0.85 9.35
C ARG A 133 -1.43 -0.36 10.69
N LEU A 134 -2.28 0.67 10.64
CA LEU A 134 -2.85 1.32 11.82
C LEU A 134 -4.37 1.46 11.64
N PRO A 135 -5.15 1.39 12.73
CA PRO A 135 -6.61 1.60 12.69
C PRO A 135 -7.00 3.10 12.66
N ARG A 136 -6.03 3.99 12.65
CA ARG A 136 -6.13 5.45 12.68
C ARG A 136 -5.05 6.09 11.81
N PRO A 137 -5.12 7.40 11.53
CA PRO A 137 -4.02 8.11 10.90
C PRO A 137 -2.72 7.97 11.69
N PRO A 138 -1.55 7.90 11.02
CA PRO A 138 -0.26 7.86 11.69
C PRO A 138 0.01 9.13 12.47
N SER A 139 0.64 9.01 13.62
CA SER A 139 1.20 10.16 14.33
C SER A 139 2.52 10.62 13.69
N ALA A 140 2.91 11.88 13.94
CA ALA A 140 4.19 12.40 13.48
C ALA A 140 5.37 11.57 14.00
N GLN A 141 5.27 11.05 15.22
CA GLN A 141 6.31 10.20 15.81
C GLN A 141 6.43 8.85 15.08
N GLU A 142 5.32 8.21 14.69
CA GLU A 142 5.34 6.95 13.94
C GLU A 142 5.98 7.14 12.56
N VAL A 143 5.68 8.25 11.89
CA VAL A 143 6.31 8.62 10.62
C VAL A 143 7.81 8.85 10.81
N GLU A 144 8.22 9.55 11.86
CA GLU A 144 9.63 9.82 12.18
C GLU A 144 10.41 8.51 12.44
N VAL A 145 9.84 7.61 13.24
CA VAL A 145 10.44 6.28 13.48
C VAL A 145 10.60 5.51 12.18
N ALA A 146 9.60 5.54 11.29
CA ALA A 146 9.67 4.86 10.00
C ALA A 146 10.76 5.45 9.10
N LEU A 147 10.93 6.78 9.07
CA LEU A 147 12.00 7.44 8.33
C LEU A 147 13.39 7.07 8.86
N ASN A 148 13.57 7.06 10.17
CA ASN A 148 14.84 6.73 10.80
C ASN A 148 15.23 5.27 10.55
N THR A 149 14.29 4.32 10.56
CA THR A 149 14.54 2.92 10.26
C THR A 149 14.82 2.68 8.76
N ALA A 150 14.19 3.42 7.86
CA ALA A 150 14.54 3.42 6.45
C ALA A 150 15.98 3.90 6.22
N ALA A 151 16.47 4.82 7.07
CA ALA A 151 17.83 5.33 7.03
C ALA A 151 18.90 4.30 7.42
N LEU A 152 18.57 3.34 8.27
CA LEU A 152 19.52 2.30 8.72
C LEU A 152 19.67 1.16 7.71
N ALA A 153 18.59 0.77 7.04
CA ALA A 153 18.58 -0.34 6.08
C ALA A 153 19.44 -0.08 4.83
N SER A 154 19.72 1.18 4.47
CA SER A 154 20.53 1.53 3.30
C SER A 154 22.03 1.68 3.59
N LYS A 155 22.47 1.41 4.82
CA LYS A 155 23.88 1.45 5.23
C LYS A 155 24.50 0.06 5.38
N LEU A 156 23.73 -1.00 5.15
CA LEU A 156 24.15 -2.40 5.15
C LEU A 156 24.26 -2.94 3.72
#